data_14cae6a777e6ff4516e10584bf12a734
#
_entry.id   14cae6a777e6ff4516e10584bf12a734
#
_cell.length_a   1.000
_cell.length_b   1.000
_cell.length_c   1.000
_cell.angle_alpha   90.00
_cell.angle_beta   90.00
_cell.angle_gamma   90.00
#
_symmetry.space_group_name_H-M   'P 1'
#
loop_
_entity.id
_entity.type
_entity.pdbx_description
1 polymer ?
#
loop_
_entity_poly.entity_id
_entity_poly.type
_entity_poly.pdbx_seq_one_letter_code
_entity_poly.pdbx_strand_id
1 'polypeptide(L)'
;CSRPFGTVEEMDEALLSKWNAKVKTDDIVYILGDLFFRAAKVEPILKALNGRKHLIVGNHDHTWMKGVATSDYFASVQTLKEVEIDGRVLTLCHYPMLSYPQARRGYMVYGHIHNNVRDDYWPLIARRSRMLNVGVDVNDFEPVTFDGGRGLSPGADWADGDCPRVVAGDEEGRALRLAPPVPRGLRRRGHLI
;
A
#
# COMPACT_ATOMS: atom_id res chain seq x y z
N CYS A 1 9.07 -5.41 -13.77
CA CYS A 1 9.91 -5.58 -12.57
C CYS A 1 10.51 -6.96 -12.55
N SER A 2 11.79 -7.09 -12.25
CA SER A 2 12.42 -8.41 -12.04
C SER A 2 12.19 -8.81 -10.59
N ARG A 3 11.19 -9.67 -10.33
CA ARG A 3 10.91 -10.19 -8.99
C ARG A 3 11.63 -11.51 -8.76
N PRO A 4 12.02 -11.84 -7.53
CA PRO A 4 12.80 -13.04 -7.19
C PRO A 4 11.92 -14.30 -7.07
N PHE A 5 10.95 -14.49 -7.97
CA PHE A 5 10.06 -15.65 -7.99
C PHE A 5 10.18 -16.37 -9.33
N GLY A 6 10.12 -17.70 -9.30
CA GLY A 6 10.23 -18.54 -10.48
C GLY A 6 8.95 -18.59 -11.32
N THR A 7 7.78 -18.46 -10.65
CA THR A 7 6.46 -18.46 -11.29
C THR A 7 5.55 -17.41 -10.68
N VAL A 8 4.43 -17.12 -11.36
CA VAL A 8 3.38 -16.22 -10.85
C VAL A 8 2.71 -16.85 -9.63
N GLU A 9 2.45 -18.14 -9.66
CA GLU A 9 1.82 -18.88 -8.56
C GLU A 9 2.67 -18.82 -7.28
N GLU A 10 3.99 -19.05 -7.40
CA GLU A 10 4.92 -18.91 -6.26
C GLU A 10 4.89 -17.50 -5.68
N MET A 11 4.85 -16.50 -6.54
CA MET A 11 4.76 -15.10 -6.12
C MET A 11 3.43 -14.82 -5.43
N ASP A 12 2.29 -15.32 -5.95
CA ASP A 12 0.96 -15.17 -5.37
C ASP A 12 0.87 -15.77 -3.97
N GLU A 13 1.37 -17.00 -3.82
CA GLU A 13 1.43 -17.69 -2.53
C GLU A 13 2.30 -16.94 -1.52
N ALA A 14 3.48 -16.48 -1.93
CA ALA A 14 4.38 -15.73 -1.07
C ALA A 14 3.77 -14.42 -0.59
N LEU A 15 3.14 -13.66 -1.48
CA LEU A 15 2.49 -12.39 -1.15
C LEU A 15 1.26 -12.58 -0.27
N LEU A 16 0.42 -13.57 -0.56
CA LEU A 16 -0.73 -13.91 0.28
C LEU A 16 -0.29 -14.36 1.68
N SER A 17 0.75 -15.20 1.76
CA SER A 17 1.31 -15.65 3.02
C SER A 17 1.85 -14.48 3.85
N LYS A 18 2.68 -13.63 3.23
CA LYS A 18 3.25 -12.44 3.87
C LYS A 18 2.18 -11.44 4.30
N TRP A 19 1.11 -11.28 3.50
CA TRP A 19 -0.05 -10.50 3.87
C TRP A 19 -0.69 -11.04 5.14
N ASN A 20 -1.12 -12.30 5.12
CA ASN A 20 -1.90 -12.88 6.21
C ASN A 20 -1.07 -13.10 7.49
N ALA A 21 0.26 -13.19 7.37
CA ALA A 21 1.15 -13.18 8.53
C ALA A 21 1.12 -11.84 9.30
N LYS A 22 0.89 -10.74 8.60
CA LYS A 22 0.85 -9.40 9.20
C LYS A 22 -0.55 -8.84 9.38
N VAL A 23 -1.47 -9.09 8.46
CA VAL A 23 -2.85 -8.60 8.49
C VAL A 23 -3.73 -9.52 9.30
N LYS A 24 -4.36 -9.01 10.35
CA LYS A 24 -5.40 -9.70 11.13
C LYS A 24 -6.78 -9.39 10.55
N THR A 25 -7.76 -10.21 10.88
CA THR A 25 -9.14 -10.08 10.38
C THR A 25 -9.77 -8.71 10.65
N ASP A 26 -9.48 -8.10 11.79
CA ASP A 26 -10.06 -6.82 12.21
C ASP A 26 -9.23 -5.58 11.83
N ASP A 27 -8.08 -5.80 11.18
CA ASP A 27 -7.23 -4.70 10.74
C ASP A 27 -7.87 -3.92 9.59
N ILE A 28 -7.76 -2.60 9.58
CA ILE A 28 -8.16 -1.75 8.44
C ILE A 28 -6.98 -1.66 7.48
N VAL A 29 -7.25 -1.92 6.19
CA VAL A 29 -6.23 -2.00 5.16
C VAL A 29 -6.58 -1.11 3.98
N TYR A 30 -5.65 -0.23 3.58
CA TYR A 30 -5.78 0.60 2.38
C TYR A 30 -4.86 0.08 1.28
N ILE A 31 -5.42 -0.37 0.18
CA ILE A 31 -4.72 -0.85 -1.01
C ILE A 31 -4.52 0.33 -1.95
N LEU A 32 -3.28 0.63 -2.32
CA LEU A 32 -2.97 1.79 -3.17
C LEU A 32 -2.87 1.45 -4.67
N GLY A 33 -3.78 0.61 -5.11
CA GLY A 33 -4.02 0.31 -6.51
C GLY A 33 -3.12 -0.74 -7.13
N ASP A 34 -3.51 -1.11 -8.35
CA ASP A 34 -2.87 -2.15 -9.15
C ASP A 34 -2.77 -3.49 -8.39
N LEU A 35 -3.91 -3.86 -7.75
CA LEU A 35 -3.99 -5.09 -6.96
C LEU A 35 -3.84 -6.35 -7.84
N PHE A 36 -4.33 -6.29 -9.08
CA PHE A 36 -4.22 -7.38 -10.05
C PHE A 36 -3.89 -6.87 -11.45
N PHE A 37 -2.97 -7.56 -12.11
CA PHE A 37 -2.63 -7.30 -13.51
C PHE A 37 -2.94 -8.54 -14.37
N ARG A 38 -3.87 -8.40 -15.34
CA ARG A 38 -4.28 -9.46 -16.25
C ARG A 38 -4.70 -10.78 -15.60
N ALA A 39 -5.10 -10.74 -14.32
CA ALA A 39 -5.53 -11.94 -13.60
C ALA A 39 -6.92 -12.37 -14.04
N ALA A 40 -7.09 -13.66 -14.34
CA ALA A 40 -8.35 -14.22 -14.79
C ALA A 40 -9.31 -14.56 -13.63
N LYS A 41 -8.79 -14.81 -12.42
CA LYS A 41 -9.54 -15.22 -11.23
C LYS A 41 -9.05 -14.48 -10.00
N VAL A 42 -9.67 -13.37 -9.67
CA VAL A 42 -9.27 -12.50 -8.55
C VAL A 42 -10.02 -12.80 -7.25
N GLU A 43 -11.26 -13.28 -7.32
CA GLU A 43 -12.12 -13.46 -6.15
C GLU A 43 -11.57 -14.44 -5.10
N PRO A 44 -10.95 -15.59 -5.47
CA PRO A 44 -10.33 -16.48 -4.48
C PRO A 44 -9.26 -15.78 -3.65
N ILE A 45 -8.44 -14.94 -4.29
CA ILE A 45 -7.40 -14.16 -3.59
C ILE A 45 -8.05 -13.08 -2.73
N LEU A 46 -9.03 -12.33 -3.26
CA LEU A 46 -9.76 -11.30 -2.50
C LEU A 46 -10.42 -11.85 -1.24
N LYS A 47 -10.95 -13.09 -1.29
CA LYS A 47 -11.53 -13.80 -0.14
C LYS A 47 -10.47 -14.25 0.85
N ALA A 48 -9.29 -14.62 0.38
CA ALA A 48 -8.20 -15.13 1.22
C ALA A 48 -7.41 -14.02 1.95
N LEU A 49 -7.48 -12.77 1.47
CA LEU A 49 -6.81 -11.63 2.09
C LEU A 49 -7.54 -11.19 3.36
N ASN A 50 -6.86 -11.27 4.50
CA ASN A 50 -7.36 -10.78 5.78
C ASN A 50 -7.57 -9.26 5.80
N GLY A 51 -8.35 -8.79 6.75
CA GLY A 51 -8.55 -7.37 7.04
C GLY A 51 -9.73 -6.73 6.32
N ARG A 52 -10.17 -5.59 6.86
CA ARG A 52 -11.18 -4.72 6.24
C ARG A 52 -10.50 -3.84 5.19
N LYS A 53 -10.68 -4.19 3.94
CA LYS A 53 -9.99 -3.63 2.80
C LYS A 53 -10.67 -2.36 2.26
N HIS A 54 -9.87 -1.33 1.96
CA HIS A 54 -10.24 -0.11 1.22
C HIS A 54 -9.35 0.00 -0.01
N LEU A 55 -9.93 0.17 -1.19
CA LEU A 55 -9.17 0.27 -2.45
C LEU A 55 -9.03 1.73 -2.87
N ILE A 56 -7.80 2.15 -3.11
CA ILE A 56 -7.46 3.35 -3.88
C ILE A 56 -7.10 2.85 -5.28
N VAL A 57 -7.93 3.17 -6.26
CA VAL A 57 -7.85 2.59 -7.60
C VAL A 57 -6.59 3.02 -8.34
N GLY A 58 -5.84 2.05 -8.88
CA GLY A 58 -4.73 2.25 -9.79
C GLY A 58 -5.13 2.12 -11.27
N ASN A 59 -4.16 2.29 -12.17
CA ASN A 59 -4.43 2.28 -13.62
C ASN A 59 -4.77 0.89 -14.17
N HIS A 60 -4.34 -0.18 -13.52
CA HIS A 60 -4.63 -1.55 -13.97
C HIS A 60 -5.88 -2.16 -13.32
N ASP A 61 -6.40 -1.60 -12.24
CA ASP A 61 -7.54 -2.14 -11.50
C ASP A 61 -8.84 -2.16 -12.31
N HIS A 62 -9.03 -1.18 -13.20
CA HIS A 62 -10.23 -1.05 -14.03
C HIS A 62 -10.56 -2.31 -14.87
N THR A 63 -9.55 -3.15 -15.15
CA THR A 63 -9.73 -4.35 -15.97
C THR A 63 -10.43 -5.44 -15.17
N TRP A 64 -9.91 -5.82 -14.01
CA TRP A 64 -10.45 -6.90 -13.19
C TRP A 64 -11.73 -6.49 -12.44
N MET A 65 -11.85 -5.20 -12.07
CA MET A 65 -13.04 -4.67 -11.39
C MET A 65 -14.32 -4.82 -12.21
N LYS A 66 -14.24 -4.87 -13.56
CA LYS A 66 -15.42 -5.04 -14.42
C LYS A 66 -16.17 -6.36 -14.19
N GLY A 67 -15.49 -7.38 -13.67
CA GLY A 67 -16.06 -8.72 -13.44
C GLY A 67 -16.36 -9.03 -11.96
N VAL A 68 -16.18 -8.05 -11.06
CA VAL A 68 -16.24 -8.28 -9.61
C VAL A 68 -17.19 -7.28 -8.94
N ALA A 69 -18.08 -7.78 -8.09
CA ALA A 69 -18.85 -6.94 -7.19
C ALA A 69 -17.94 -6.42 -6.07
N THR A 70 -17.27 -5.31 -6.32
CA THR A 70 -16.23 -4.76 -5.42
C THR A 70 -16.74 -4.48 -4.01
N SER A 71 -18.03 -4.18 -3.85
CA SER A 71 -18.69 -3.99 -2.54
C SER A 71 -18.64 -5.22 -1.63
N ASP A 72 -18.46 -6.41 -2.19
CA ASP A 72 -18.40 -7.66 -1.42
C ASP A 72 -17.02 -7.85 -0.76
N TYR A 73 -16.01 -7.14 -1.25
CA TYR A 73 -14.62 -7.30 -0.84
C TYR A 73 -14.01 -6.05 -0.21
N PHE A 74 -14.53 -4.86 -0.55
CA PHE A 74 -13.95 -3.60 -0.12
C PHE A 74 -14.98 -2.74 0.62
N ALA A 75 -14.59 -2.20 1.76
CA ALA A 75 -15.38 -1.25 2.53
C ALA A 75 -15.51 0.11 1.83
N SER A 76 -14.57 0.46 0.97
CA SER A 76 -14.66 1.60 0.05
C SER A 76 -13.75 1.42 -1.16
N VAL A 77 -14.12 2.05 -2.29
CA VAL A 77 -13.33 2.13 -3.52
C VAL A 77 -13.27 3.60 -3.94
N GLN A 78 -12.09 4.17 -4.06
CA GLN A 78 -11.86 5.60 -4.33
C GLN A 78 -10.57 5.78 -5.13
N THR A 79 -10.38 6.93 -5.78
CA THR A 79 -9.13 7.26 -6.49
C THR A 79 -8.15 8.05 -5.62
N LEU A 80 -8.65 8.73 -4.59
CA LEU A 80 -7.88 9.49 -3.62
C LEU A 80 -8.63 9.47 -2.28
N LYS A 81 -7.88 9.41 -1.19
CA LYS A 81 -8.44 9.49 0.17
C LYS A 81 -7.47 10.20 1.11
N GLU A 82 -8.00 11.05 1.98
CA GLU A 82 -7.29 11.51 3.17
C GLU A 82 -7.70 10.66 4.37
N VAL A 83 -6.72 10.27 5.16
CA VAL A 83 -6.92 9.57 6.44
C VAL A 83 -6.05 10.22 7.52
N GLU A 84 -6.53 10.21 8.74
CA GLU A 84 -5.74 10.64 9.89
C GLU A 84 -5.30 9.42 10.70
N ILE A 85 -3.99 9.30 10.90
CA ILE A 85 -3.37 8.24 11.70
C ILE A 85 -2.39 8.92 12.66
N ASP A 86 -2.57 8.73 13.96
CA ASP A 86 -1.73 9.30 15.03
C ASP A 86 -1.52 10.82 14.93
N GLY A 87 -2.59 11.55 14.59
CA GLY A 87 -2.56 13.00 14.44
C GLY A 87 -1.81 13.48 13.18
N ARG A 88 -1.52 12.58 12.25
CA ARG A 88 -0.94 12.88 10.94
C ARG A 88 -1.95 12.64 9.83
N VAL A 89 -2.05 13.57 8.90
CA VAL A 89 -2.88 13.41 7.70
C VAL A 89 -2.05 12.73 6.61
N LEU A 90 -2.56 11.63 6.10
CA LEU A 90 -2.01 10.89 4.97
C LEU A 90 -2.93 11.07 3.77
N THR A 91 -2.39 11.58 2.66
CA THR A 91 -3.07 11.61 1.37
C THR A 91 -2.70 10.34 0.62
N LEU A 92 -3.70 9.48 0.41
CA LEU A 92 -3.56 8.19 -0.27
C LEU A 92 -3.96 8.35 -1.73
N CYS A 93 -3.05 8.07 -2.64
CA CYS A 93 -3.30 8.04 -4.08
C CYS A 93 -2.38 7.00 -4.72
N HIS A 94 -2.83 6.32 -5.77
CA HIS A 94 -1.98 5.39 -6.50
C HIS A 94 -0.74 6.08 -7.07
N TYR A 95 -0.92 7.29 -7.62
CA TYR A 95 0.16 8.06 -8.21
C TYR A 95 0.86 8.98 -7.21
N PRO A 96 2.20 9.20 -7.31
CA PRO A 96 2.90 10.21 -6.55
C PRO A 96 2.48 11.62 -6.99
N MET A 97 1.97 12.42 -6.08
CA MET A 97 1.55 13.79 -6.33
C MET A 97 2.56 14.78 -5.72
N LEU A 98 3.14 15.66 -6.54
CA LEU A 98 4.06 16.70 -6.06
C LEU A 98 3.36 17.79 -5.22
N SER A 99 2.06 18.00 -5.45
CA SER A 99 1.19 18.86 -4.66
C SER A 99 -0.02 18.05 -4.20
N TYR A 100 -0.28 18.01 -2.91
CA TYR A 100 -1.35 17.23 -2.29
C TYR A 100 -1.90 17.96 -1.06
N PRO A 101 -3.11 17.60 -0.61
CA PRO A 101 -3.69 18.21 0.57
C PRO A 101 -2.73 18.14 1.78
N GLN A 102 -2.65 19.24 2.51
CA GLN A 102 -1.82 19.37 3.72
C GLN A 102 -0.32 19.03 3.56
N ALA A 103 0.26 19.15 2.38
CA ALA A 103 1.66 18.80 2.06
C ALA A 103 2.72 19.40 3.02
N ARG A 104 2.38 20.45 3.77
CA ARG A 104 3.28 21.06 4.77
C ARG A 104 3.37 20.26 6.08
N ARG A 105 2.37 19.42 6.41
CA ARG A 105 2.26 18.69 7.68
C ARG A 105 1.93 17.22 7.52
N GLY A 106 1.25 16.87 6.41
CA GLY A 106 0.84 15.52 6.07
C GLY A 106 1.87 14.78 5.23
N TYR A 107 1.51 13.56 4.88
CA TYR A 107 2.30 12.65 4.05
C TYR A 107 1.54 12.32 2.77
N MET A 108 2.28 12.19 1.66
CA MET A 108 1.80 11.57 0.42
C MET A 108 2.18 10.09 0.44
N VAL A 109 1.20 9.22 0.36
CA VAL A 109 1.40 7.76 0.30
C VAL A 109 0.96 7.28 -1.08
N TYR A 110 1.86 6.61 -1.80
CA TYR A 110 1.67 6.26 -3.21
C TYR A 110 2.30 4.91 -3.58
N GLY A 111 1.91 4.39 -4.74
CA GLY A 111 2.49 3.21 -5.38
C GLY A 111 3.02 3.50 -6.78
N HIS A 112 2.53 2.77 -7.79
CA HIS A 112 2.70 2.99 -9.23
C HIS A 112 4.13 2.89 -9.76
N ILE A 113 5.08 3.61 -9.19
CA ILE A 113 6.43 3.75 -9.74
C ILE A 113 7.36 2.57 -9.42
N HIS A 114 6.87 1.58 -8.66
CA HIS A 114 7.69 0.42 -8.24
C HIS A 114 9.01 0.84 -7.60
N ASN A 115 10.11 0.15 -7.96
CA ASN A 115 11.49 0.50 -7.63
C ASN A 115 12.18 1.33 -8.74
N ASN A 116 11.41 2.00 -9.62
CA ASN A 116 11.94 2.78 -10.72
C ASN A 116 12.50 4.12 -10.24
N VAL A 117 13.80 4.26 -10.27
CA VAL A 117 14.55 5.46 -9.88
C VAL A 117 15.24 6.14 -11.07
N ARG A 118 14.90 5.75 -12.30
CA ARG A 118 15.59 6.21 -13.51
C ARG A 118 14.85 7.31 -14.26
N ASP A 119 13.55 7.44 -14.04
CA ASP A 119 12.72 8.42 -14.73
C ASP A 119 12.95 9.84 -14.21
N ASP A 120 12.64 10.83 -15.00
CA ASP A 120 12.89 12.25 -14.77
C ASP A 120 12.14 12.83 -13.56
N TYR A 121 11.03 12.21 -13.13
CA TYR A 121 10.30 12.59 -11.93
C TYR A 121 11.03 12.20 -10.63
N TRP A 122 11.91 11.18 -10.67
CA TRP A 122 12.54 10.64 -9.46
C TRP A 122 13.30 11.69 -8.63
N PRO A 123 14.15 12.57 -9.20
CA PRO A 123 14.84 13.61 -8.42
C PRO A 123 13.90 14.56 -7.67
N LEU A 124 12.66 14.73 -8.15
CA LEU A 124 11.64 15.57 -7.53
C LEU A 124 10.98 14.87 -6.33
N ILE A 125 10.79 13.56 -6.42
CA ILE A 125 10.20 12.72 -5.37
C ILE A 125 11.22 12.42 -4.27
N ALA A 126 12.43 11.99 -4.65
CA ALA A 126 13.48 11.55 -3.74
C ALA A 126 13.93 12.64 -2.72
N ARG A 127 13.73 13.91 -3.06
CA ARG A 127 14.05 15.05 -2.17
C ARG A 127 12.98 15.32 -1.12
N ARG A 128 11.85 14.61 -1.15
CA ARG A 128 10.67 14.89 -0.30
C ARG A 128 10.53 13.83 0.78
N SER A 129 10.94 14.16 1.99
CA SER A 129 10.88 13.27 3.17
C SER A 129 9.46 12.84 3.61
N ARG A 130 8.41 13.42 3.00
CA ARG A 130 7.00 13.09 3.32
C ARG A 130 6.27 12.47 2.14
N MET A 131 6.98 11.93 1.18
CA MET A 131 6.44 11.16 0.07
C MET A 131 6.86 9.70 0.23
N LEU A 132 5.90 8.83 0.48
CA LEU A 132 6.10 7.46 0.92
C LEU A 132 5.71 6.50 -0.21
N ASN A 133 6.70 5.86 -0.83
CA ASN A 133 6.46 4.78 -1.78
C ASN A 133 6.11 3.50 -1.02
N VAL A 134 4.91 3.01 -1.25
CA VAL A 134 4.36 1.82 -0.60
C VAL A 134 4.30 0.62 -1.54
N GLY A 135 5.05 0.63 -2.64
CA GLY A 135 5.16 -0.47 -3.60
C GLY A 135 5.81 -1.72 -3.00
N VAL A 136 5.26 -2.90 -3.29
CA VAL A 136 5.79 -4.19 -2.83
C VAL A 136 7.26 -4.38 -3.17
N ASP A 137 7.69 -3.85 -4.32
CA ASP A 137 9.05 -3.97 -4.82
C ASP A 137 10.11 -3.23 -4.02
N VAL A 138 9.70 -2.29 -3.15
CA VAL A 138 10.59 -1.49 -2.28
C VAL A 138 10.39 -1.78 -0.80
N ASN A 139 9.55 -2.76 -0.46
CA ASN A 139 9.16 -3.08 0.91
C ASN A 139 9.12 -4.59 1.18
N ASP A 140 10.06 -5.35 0.64
CA ASP A 140 10.25 -6.79 0.89
C ASP A 140 9.01 -7.65 0.58
N PHE A 141 8.16 -7.22 -0.37
CA PHE A 141 6.90 -7.89 -0.72
C PHE A 141 5.96 -8.08 0.48
N GLU A 142 5.96 -7.15 1.41
CA GLU A 142 5.20 -7.22 2.65
C GLU A 142 4.30 -6.00 2.86
N PRO A 143 3.17 -6.17 3.56
CA PRO A 143 2.39 -5.08 4.12
C PRO A 143 3.23 -4.21 5.07
N VAL A 144 2.97 -2.92 5.11
CA VAL A 144 3.67 -1.98 5.98
C VAL A 144 2.72 -1.21 6.88
N THR A 145 3.27 -0.62 7.91
CA THR A 145 2.56 0.08 8.97
C THR A 145 3.06 1.51 9.04
N PHE A 146 2.18 2.49 9.24
CA PHE A 146 2.58 3.87 9.51
C PHE A 146 2.66 4.09 11.02
N ASP A 147 3.82 4.50 11.53
CA ASP A 147 3.96 5.02 12.88
C ASP A 147 4.20 6.53 12.82
N GLY A 148 3.30 7.30 13.36
CA GLY A 148 3.19 8.76 13.21
C GLY A 148 4.45 9.59 13.54
N GLY A 149 5.57 8.98 13.87
CA GLY A 149 6.79 9.67 14.30
C GLY A 149 7.93 9.68 13.28
N ARG A 150 7.99 8.72 12.38
CA ARG A 150 9.14 8.50 11.48
C ARG A 150 8.67 8.29 10.06
N GLY A 151 8.40 9.37 9.32
CA GLY A 151 8.02 9.27 7.91
C GLY A 151 9.02 8.44 7.09
N LEU A 152 8.51 7.57 6.23
CA LEU A 152 9.32 6.84 5.26
C LEU A 152 9.89 7.82 4.22
N SER A 153 11.19 7.76 3.95
CA SER A 153 11.83 8.52 2.86
C SER A 153 12.37 7.55 1.82
N PRO A 154 12.15 7.78 0.51
CA PRO A 154 12.84 7.05 -0.52
C PRO A 154 14.36 7.26 -0.35
N GLY A 155 15.12 6.20 -0.12
CA GLY A 155 16.58 6.26 -0.01
C GLY A 155 17.16 6.51 1.39
N ALA A 156 16.37 6.44 2.45
CA ALA A 156 16.91 6.43 3.80
C ALA A 156 17.44 5.04 4.15
N ASP A 157 18.71 4.93 4.56
CA ASP A 157 19.28 3.71 5.14
C ASP A 157 18.54 3.37 6.44
N TRP A 158 17.87 2.24 6.45
CA TRP A 158 17.07 1.74 7.57
C TRP A 158 17.95 0.98 8.56
N ALA A 159 18.85 1.68 9.23
CA ALA A 159 19.84 1.05 10.10
C ALA A 159 19.34 0.65 11.48
N ASP A 160 18.14 1.07 11.92
CA ASP A 160 17.66 0.78 13.26
C ASP A 160 16.23 0.22 13.26
N GLY A 161 16.10 -0.95 13.83
CA GLY A 161 15.09 -1.98 13.79
C GLY A 161 13.64 -1.70 14.24
N ASP A 162 13.16 -0.44 14.30
CA ASP A 162 11.84 -0.11 14.86
C ASP A 162 10.96 0.79 13.96
N CYS A 163 11.15 0.78 12.64
CA CYS A 163 10.31 1.59 11.76
C CYS A 163 9.27 0.74 11.00
N PRO A 164 8.00 1.06 11.09
CA PRO A 164 6.94 0.35 10.37
C PRO A 164 6.92 0.70 8.88
N ARG A 165 6.64 -0.28 8.06
CA ARG A 165 6.76 -0.28 6.60
C ARG A 165 5.41 -0.14 5.90
N VAL A 166 5.36 0.61 4.80
CA VAL A 166 4.17 0.87 3.97
C VAL A 166 4.40 0.41 2.52
N VAL A 167 3.43 -0.18 1.85
CA VAL A 167 3.60 -0.82 0.53
C VAL A 167 2.42 -0.60 -0.42
N ALA A 168 2.56 -0.59 -1.75
CA ALA A 168 1.51 -0.60 -2.78
C ALA A 168 1.53 -1.85 -3.67
N GLY A 169 0.43 -2.13 -4.35
CA GLY A 169 0.32 -3.18 -5.36
C GLY A 169 1.12 -2.89 -6.63
N ASP A 170 1.22 -3.85 -7.53
CA ASP A 170 2.02 -3.78 -8.75
C ASP A 170 1.27 -4.18 -10.01
N GLU A 171 1.94 -4.07 -11.16
CA GLU A 171 1.39 -4.47 -12.46
C GLU A 171 1.03 -5.96 -12.57
N GLU A 172 1.44 -6.79 -11.62
CA GLU A 172 1.13 -8.22 -11.56
C GLU A 172 0.19 -8.58 -10.41
N GLY A 173 -0.27 -7.58 -9.69
CA GLY A 173 -1.43 -7.59 -8.80
C GLY A 173 -1.23 -8.11 -7.40
N ARG A 174 -0.84 -7.26 -6.41
CA ARG A 174 -0.94 -7.68 -4.99
C ARG A 174 -0.72 -6.58 -3.95
N ALA A 175 -1.25 -6.77 -2.79
CA ALA A 175 -1.70 -5.80 -1.79
C ALA A 175 -1.03 -5.84 -0.40
N LEU A 176 -1.20 -4.80 0.45
CA LEU A 176 -0.47 -4.70 1.73
C LEU A 176 -0.96 -3.72 2.83
N ARG A 177 -0.19 -3.28 3.83
CA ARG A 177 -0.62 -2.93 5.18
C ARG A 177 -0.07 -1.68 5.90
N LEU A 178 -0.86 -1.05 6.81
CA LEU A 178 -0.44 -0.10 7.87
C LEU A 178 -1.14 -0.32 9.22
N ALA A 179 -0.47 -0.10 10.36
CA ALA A 179 -1.05 -0.08 11.69
C ALA A 179 -0.58 1.12 12.54
N PRO A 180 -1.44 1.75 13.34
CA PRO A 180 -1.08 2.85 14.24
C PRO A 180 -0.70 2.39 15.65
N PRO A 181 0.04 3.19 16.44
CA PRO A 181 0.16 3.02 17.87
C PRO A 181 -1.13 3.42 18.58
N VAL A 182 -1.39 2.86 19.72
CA VAL A 182 -2.68 2.87 20.39
C VAL A 182 -2.71 3.83 21.57
N PRO A 183 -3.67 4.77 21.67
CA PRO A 183 -4.03 5.40 22.92
C PRO A 183 -4.61 4.37 23.90
N ARG A 184 -4.31 4.52 25.18
CA ARG A 184 -4.84 3.64 26.22
C ARG A 184 -6.38 3.75 26.26
N GLY A 185 -7.07 2.69 25.84
CA GLY A 185 -8.51 2.60 26.02
C GLY A 185 -9.29 1.82 24.97
N LEU A 186 -9.09 2.01 23.69
CA LEU A 186 -9.77 1.20 22.64
C LEU A 186 -8.98 1.25 21.33
N ARG A 187 -8.34 0.15 21.01
CA ARG A 187 -7.44 0.06 19.85
C ARG A 187 -8.13 -0.49 18.62
N ARG A 188 -8.48 0.37 17.66
CA ARG A 188 -8.70 -0.09 16.27
C ARG A 188 -7.41 0.14 15.49
N ARG A 189 -6.93 -0.86 14.82
CA ARG A 189 -5.72 -0.79 13.99
C ARG A 189 -6.11 -0.38 12.56
N GLY A 190 -5.46 0.67 12.01
CA GLY A 190 -5.60 1.08 10.62
C GLY A 190 -4.40 0.62 9.79
N HIS A 191 -4.63 0.07 8.61
CA HIS A 191 -3.61 -0.42 7.70
C HIS A 191 -3.78 0.18 6.31
N LEU A 192 -2.65 0.54 5.67
CA LEU A 192 -2.57 1.12 4.32
C LEU A 192 -1.92 0.15 3.34
N ILE A 193 -2.35 0.17 2.11
CA ILE A 193 -1.78 -0.60 1.01
C ILE A 193 -1.91 0.16 -0.30
#